data_e26a38811791dead1e06b36a94f2e6dd
#
_entry.id   e26a38811791dead1e06b36a94f2e6dd
#
_cell.length_a   1.000
_cell.length_b   1.000
_cell.length_c   1.000
_cell.angle_alpha   90.00
_cell.angle_beta   90.00
_cell.angle_gamma   90.00
#
_symmetry.space_group_name_H-M   'P 1'
#
loop_
_entity.id
_entity.type
_entity.pdbx_description
1 polymer ?
#
loop_
_entity_poly.entity_id
_entity_poly.type
_entity_poly.pdbx_seq_one_letter_code
_entity_poly.pdbx_strand_id
1 'polypeptide(L)'
;MTGTAPAPTPAPSLLERLRPRWTVRAVVANLVAQILIVVTGGAVRLTGSGLGCSTWPQCEPGQFAPVFHDEMGIHPIVEFGNRTLTGVLVVLAVAVALLAGRDRARTSTYRAWAWAPIVGVAIQAVVGGITVLVELHPLVVGSHFLISMVLVAVSAWLLVRTREGDGPATPVVDARVRTLTRVLAAVGVVVLVLGVVVTGAGPHSGDDEVGYRFAVDPYATARVHALAVWAFVGTLLVVLALLARARRTAQPAYDRVDGVTQPARGVAPVAAPEPGAVARPLRAGVLLLVVTLAQGLVGYVQLFTGLPIALVNLHMLGAAGLTAMLTAFLGTLRVRPQA
;
A
#
# COMPACT_ATOMS: atom_id res chain seq x y z
N MET A 1 -40.64 44.46 -7.63
CA MET A 1 -39.62 43.50 -7.09
C MET A 1 -38.56 43.30 -8.15
N THR A 2 -37.48 44.06 -8.07
CA THR A 2 -36.35 43.99 -8.99
C THR A 2 -35.40 42.87 -8.50
N GLY A 3 -35.49 41.69 -9.13
CA GLY A 3 -34.56 40.60 -8.87
C GLY A 3 -33.16 40.97 -9.36
N THR A 4 -32.23 41.19 -8.46
CA THR A 4 -30.81 41.34 -8.77
C THR A 4 -30.29 39.97 -9.25
N ALA A 5 -29.85 39.90 -10.51
CA ALA A 5 -29.19 38.72 -11.04
C ALA A 5 -27.95 38.41 -10.18
N PRO A 6 -27.66 37.13 -9.83
CA PRO A 6 -26.47 36.77 -9.08
C PRO A 6 -25.22 37.20 -9.84
N ALA A 7 -24.27 37.82 -9.13
CA ALA A 7 -23.00 38.22 -9.71
C ALA A 7 -22.26 37.01 -10.35
N PRO A 8 -21.65 37.17 -11.51
CA PRO A 8 -20.90 36.08 -12.16
C PRO A 8 -19.78 35.57 -11.24
N THR A 9 -19.73 34.28 -11.01
CA THR A 9 -18.62 33.64 -10.29
C THR A 9 -17.29 33.94 -10.98
N PRO A 10 -16.26 34.42 -10.26
CA PRO A 10 -14.97 34.70 -10.87
C PRO A 10 -14.37 33.45 -11.49
N ALA A 11 -13.75 33.59 -12.66
CA ALA A 11 -13.09 32.46 -13.34
C ALA A 11 -11.99 31.86 -12.41
N PRO A 12 -11.91 30.52 -12.34
CA PRO A 12 -10.93 29.87 -11.46
C PRO A 12 -9.51 30.29 -11.84
N SER A 13 -8.68 30.60 -10.83
CA SER A 13 -7.28 30.96 -10.99
C SER A 13 -6.48 29.83 -11.67
N LEU A 14 -5.33 30.13 -12.25
CA LEU A 14 -4.45 29.14 -12.87
C LEU A 14 -4.06 28.03 -11.87
N LEU A 15 -3.82 28.40 -10.61
CA LEU A 15 -3.50 27.46 -9.53
C LEU A 15 -4.67 26.50 -9.24
N GLU A 16 -5.90 26.99 -9.23
CA GLU A 16 -7.10 26.15 -9.04
C GLU A 16 -7.31 25.16 -10.20
N ARG A 17 -6.98 25.57 -11.43
CA ARG A 17 -7.06 24.68 -12.63
C ARG A 17 -5.96 23.59 -12.62
N LEU A 18 -4.76 23.92 -12.16
CA LEU A 18 -3.62 23.00 -12.15
C LEU A 18 -3.61 22.08 -10.93
N ARG A 19 -4.19 22.51 -9.80
CA ARG A 19 -4.19 21.80 -8.53
C ARG A 19 -4.59 20.33 -8.62
N PRO A 20 -5.68 19.92 -9.31
CA PRO A 20 -6.07 18.51 -9.35
C PRO A 20 -5.00 17.61 -9.99
N ARG A 21 -4.35 18.07 -11.05
CA ARG A 21 -3.27 17.32 -11.73
C ARG A 21 -2.04 17.17 -10.85
N TRP A 22 -1.63 18.24 -10.16
CA TRP A 22 -0.50 18.22 -9.26
C TRP A 22 -0.78 17.40 -8.02
N THR A 23 -2.00 17.42 -7.47
CA THR A 23 -2.42 16.58 -6.36
C THR A 23 -2.29 15.10 -6.71
N VAL A 24 -2.80 14.66 -7.86
CA VAL A 24 -2.65 13.26 -8.30
C VAL A 24 -1.17 12.89 -8.46
N ARG A 25 -0.36 13.75 -9.08
CA ARG A 25 1.10 13.50 -9.24
C ARG A 25 1.82 13.39 -7.91
N ALA A 26 1.55 14.29 -6.97
CA ALA A 26 2.15 14.27 -5.64
C ALA A 26 1.76 13.01 -4.85
N VAL A 27 0.48 12.61 -4.89
CA VAL A 27 0.00 11.41 -4.21
C VAL A 27 0.59 10.14 -4.83
N VAL A 28 0.70 10.07 -6.17
CA VAL A 28 1.36 8.94 -6.86
C VAL A 28 2.84 8.89 -6.50
N ALA A 29 3.55 10.02 -6.58
CA ALA A 29 4.97 10.09 -6.24
C ALA A 29 5.23 9.69 -4.79
N ASN A 30 4.38 10.14 -3.85
CA ASN A 30 4.46 9.73 -2.44
C ASN A 30 4.24 8.23 -2.28
N LEU A 31 3.23 7.62 -2.93
CA LEU A 31 3.01 6.18 -2.87
C LEU A 31 4.21 5.39 -3.42
N VAL A 32 4.75 5.81 -4.57
CA VAL A 32 5.93 5.17 -5.17
C VAL A 32 7.13 5.30 -4.23
N ALA A 33 7.36 6.47 -3.65
CA ALA A 33 8.46 6.68 -2.71
C ALA A 33 8.31 5.85 -1.43
N GLN A 34 7.08 5.68 -0.89
CA GLN A 34 6.80 4.79 0.25
C GLN A 34 7.10 3.32 -0.08
N ILE A 35 6.86 2.87 -1.31
CA ILE A 35 7.23 1.52 -1.75
C ILE A 35 8.75 1.41 -1.93
N LEU A 36 9.39 2.39 -2.53
CA LEU A 36 10.83 2.37 -2.80
C LEU A 36 11.68 2.41 -1.53
N ILE A 37 11.26 3.16 -0.50
CA ILE A 37 11.99 3.20 0.78
C ILE A 37 11.96 1.84 1.49
N VAL A 38 10.93 1.02 1.29
CA VAL A 38 10.89 -0.36 1.78
C VAL A 38 11.97 -1.21 1.12
N VAL A 39 12.18 -1.02 -0.19
CA VAL A 39 13.20 -1.75 -0.96
C VAL A 39 14.60 -1.32 -0.54
N THR A 40 14.86 -0.02 -0.41
CA THR A 40 16.18 0.48 0.00
C THR A 40 16.49 0.15 1.46
N GLY A 41 15.50 0.25 2.38
CA GLY A 41 15.64 -0.20 3.77
C GLY A 41 15.84 -1.73 3.86
N GLY A 42 15.19 -2.50 2.96
CA GLY A 42 15.45 -3.92 2.79
C GLY A 42 16.90 -4.19 2.35
N ALA A 43 17.41 -3.41 1.39
CA ALA A 43 18.80 -3.52 0.95
C ALA A 43 19.79 -3.23 2.10
N VAL A 44 19.58 -2.16 2.89
CA VAL A 44 20.37 -1.86 4.10
C VAL A 44 20.47 -3.08 5.01
N ARG A 45 19.32 -3.70 5.30
CA ARG A 45 19.28 -4.90 6.15
C ARG A 45 20.00 -6.10 5.53
N LEU A 46 19.73 -6.38 4.24
CA LEU A 46 20.22 -7.58 3.55
C LEU A 46 21.70 -7.54 3.22
N THR A 47 22.31 -6.35 3.20
CA THR A 47 23.75 -6.15 2.97
C THR A 47 24.54 -6.00 4.28
N GLY A 48 23.94 -6.25 5.44
CA GLY A 48 24.62 -6.07 6.73
C GLY A 48 24.96 -4.61 7.04
N SER A 49 24.21 -3.64 6.46
CA SER A 49 24.55 -2.21 6.58
C SER A 49 23.71 -1.48 7.63
N GLY A 50 22.97 -2.20 8.47
CA GLY A 50 22.00 -1.60 9.39
C GLY A 50 22.60 -0.86 10.57
N LEU A 51 23.89 -1.09 10.88
CA LEU A 51 24.71 -0.38 11.88
C LEU A 51 25.94 0.27 11.24
N GLY A 52 25.92 0.57 9.96
CA GLY A 52 26.99 1.32 9.29
C GLY A 52 27.17 2.72 9.86
N CYS A 53 26.13 3.31 10.43
CA CYS A 53 26.19 4.51 11.27
C CYS A 53 26.02 4.11 12.73
N SER A 54 26.97 4.47 13.60
CA SER A 54 27.01 4.06 15.00
C SER A 54 25.97 4.74 15.89
N THR A 55 25.30 5.81 15.42
CA THR A 55 24.31 6.57 16.20
C THR A 55 23.19 7.18 15.35
N TRP A 56 22.24 7.86 16.01
CA TRP A 56 21.15 8.57 15.40
C TRP A 56 20.80 9.83 16.23
N PRO A 57 20.47 10.99 15.62
CA PRO A 57 20.28 11.25 14.18
C PRO A 57 21.57 11.41 13.37
N GLN A 58 22.68 11.59 14.01
CA GLN A 58 24.01 11.66 13.38
C GLN A 58 24.45 10.27 12.91
N CYS A 59 25.33 10.18 11.91
CA CYS A 59 25.94 8.92 11.52
C CYS A 59 27.03 8.48 12.51
N GLU A 60 27.85 9.44 12.95
CA GLU A 60 28.88 9.26 13.97
C GLU A 60 28.76 10.35 15.04
N PRO A 61 29.27 10.17 16.26
CA PRO A 61 29.24 11.20 17.28
C PRO A 61 29.88 12.52 16.79
N GLY A 62 29.07 13.60 16.72
CA GLY A 62 29.52 14.89 16.23
C GLY A 62 29.53 15.07 14.72
N GLN A 63 29.24 14.02 13.93
CA GLN A 63 29.22 14.04 12.46
C GLN A 63 27.86 13.63 11.92
N PHE A 64 27.20 14.54 11.20
CA PHE A 64 25.88 14.26 10.61
C PHE A 64 25.95 13.19 9.51
N ALA A 65 26.96 13.28 8.64
CA ALA A 65 27.22 12.35 7.55
C ALA A 65 28.44 11.45 7.87
N PRO A 66 28.58 10.30 7.19
CA PRO A 66 29.76 9.47 7.32
C PRO A 66 31.04 10.24 6.97
N VAL A 67 32.11 10.05 7.72
CA VAL A 67 33.43 10.63 7.42
C VAL A 67 34.20 9.63 6.55
N PHE A 68 34.52 10.05 5.32
CA PHE A 68 35.24 9.20 4.38
C PHE A 68 36.71 9.04 4.78
N HIS A 69 37.16 7.81 4.93
CA HIS A 69 38.55 7.41 5.17
C HIS A 69 38.85 6.12 4.40
N ASP A 70 40.15 5.84 4.16
CA ASP A 70 40.60 4.75 3.27
C ASP A 70 40.13 3.35 3.72
N GLU A 71 39.89 3.12 5.02
CA GLU A 71 39.43 1.86 5.58
C GLU A 71 37.91 1.75 5.68
N MET A 72 37.19 2.77 5.24
CA MET A 72 35.74 2.84 5.35
C MET A 72 35.08 1.83 4.40
N GLY A 73 34.33 0.88 4.96
CA GLY A 73 33.47 0.00 4.17
C GLY A 73 32.29 0.73 3.51
N ILE A 74 31.54 0.00 2.69
CA ILE A 74 30.36 0.54 2.00
C ILE A 74 29.15 0.77 2.94
N HIS A 75 29.11 0.12 4.10
CA HIS A 75 27.97 0.06 4.99
C HIS A 75 27.46 1.44 5.47
N PRO A 76 28.31 2.38 5.92
CA PRO A 76 27.86 3.72 6.31
C PRO A 76 27.23 4.48 5.14
N ILE A 77 27.74 4.32 3.91
CA ILE A 77 27.22 4.97 2.72
C ILE A 77 25.83 4.43 2.39
N VAL A 78 25.62 3.12 2.46
CA VAL A 78 24.35 2.44 2.18
C VAL A 78 23.30 2.86 3.21
N GLU A 79 23.63 2.84 4.50
CA GLU A 79 22.71 3.23 5.55
C GLU A 79 22.39 4.73 5.48
N PHE A 80 23.38 5.60 5.41
CA PHE A 80 23.19 7.05 5.35
C PHE A 80 22.43 7.46 4.08
N GLY A 81 22.70 6.80 2.96
CA GLY A 81 21.94 6.98 1.71
C GLY A 81 20.45 6.70 1.92
N ASN A 82 20.09 5.61 2.61
CA ASN A 82 18.71 5.31 2.95
C ASN A 82 18.09 6.35 3.90
N ARG A 83 18.86 6.84 4.90
CA ARG A 83 18.39 7.93 5.78
C ARG A 83 18.10 9.20 4.98
N THR A 84 18.94 9.54 3.97
CA THR A 84 18.77 10.73 3.12
C THR A 84 17.49 10.64 2.29
N LEU A 85 17.07 9.45 1.83
CA LEU A 85 15.81 9.24 1.12
C LEU A 85 14.59 9.59 1.98
N THR A 86 14.70 9.57 3.30
CA THR A 86 13.65 10.07 4.20
C THR A 86 13.36 11.56 3.94
N GLY A 87 14.38 12.36 3.59
CA GLY A 87 14.19 13.76 3.20
C GLY A 87 13.31 13.92 1.95
N VAL A 88 13.48 13.04 0.95
CA VAL A 88 12.60 13.00 -0.23
C VAL A 88 11.17 12.66 0.16
N LEU A 89 10.97 11.69 1.06
CA LEU A 89 9.65 11.34 1.58
C LEU A 89 8.99 12.51 2.31
N VAL A 90 9.75 13.27 3.11
CA VAL A 90 9.25 14.48 3.79
C VAL A 90 8.76 15.50 2.77
N VAL A 91 9.55 15.81 1.74
CA VAL A 91 9.17 16.77 0.68
C VAL A 91 7.89 16.34 -0.02
N LEU A 92 7.77 15.05 -0.39
CA LEU A 92 6.58 14.53 -1.05
C LEU A 92 5.37 14.51 -0.13
N ALA A 93 5.52 14.15 1.15
CA ALA A 93 4.45 14.17 2.14
C ALA A 93 3.96 15.60 2.42
N VAL A 94 4.87 16.58 2.49
CA VAL A 94 4.52 18.02 2.57
C VAL A 94 3.76 18.46 1.32
N ALA A 95 4.21 18.09 0.12
CA ALA A 95 3.50 18.42 -1.11
C ALA A 95 2.07 17.86 -1.11
N VAL A 96 1.88 16.60 -0.66
CA VAL A 96 0.54 15.99 -0.49
C VAL A 96 -0.30 16.76 0.53
N ALA A 97 0.26 17.10 1.70
CA ALA A 97 -0.44 17.85 2.75
C ALA A 97 -0.88 19.25 2.27
N LEU A 98 -0.03 19.94 1.50
CA LEU A 98 -0.34 21.27 0.95
C LEU A 98 -1.36 21.22 -0.19
N LEU A 99 -1.22 20.27 -1.13
CA LEU A 99 -2.07 20.16 -2.30
C LEU A 99 -3.44 19.54 -1.99
N ALA A 100 -3.47 18.44 -1.23
CA ALA A 100 -4.69 17.71 -0.89
C ALA A 100 -5.28 18.15 0.46
N GLY A 101 -4.44 18.32 1.50
CA GLY A 101 -4.89 18.66 2.85
C GLY A 101 -5.45 20.08 3.00
N ARG A 102 -5.05 21.02 2.14
CA ARG A 102 -5.57 22.39 2.09
C ARG A 102 -6.63 22.64 1.02
N ASP A 103 -7.06 21.61 0.32
CA ASP A 103 -8.09 21.73 -0.72
C ASP A 103 -9.48 21.90 -0.11
N ARG A 104 -9.95 23.15 0.00
CA ARG A 104 -11.25 23.48 0.60
C ARG A 104 -12.44 23.00 -0.22
N ALA A 105 -12.26 22.68 -1.49
CA ALA A 105 -13.30 22.08 -2.35
C ALA A 105 -13.57 20.61 -2.00
N ARG A 106 -12.70 19.99 -1.21
CA ARG A 106 -12.82 18.59 -0.78
C ARG A 106 -13.31 18.48 0.67
N THR A 107 -13.91 17.32 1.00
CA THR A 107 -14.41 17.05 2.36
C THR A 107 -13.31 17.13 3.43
N SER A 108 -13.70 17.46 4.67
CA SER A 108 -12.78 17.50 5.82
C SER A 108 -12.09 16.17 6.07
N THR A 109 -12.82 15.05 5.88
CA THR A 109 -12.26 13.70 6.01
C THR A 109 -11.15 13.42 4.98
N TYR A 110 -11.34 13.79 3.71
CA TYR A 110 -10.29 13.65 2.69
C TYR A 110 -9.06 14.48 3.05
N ARG A 111 -9.27 15.73 3.47
CA ARG A 111 -8.18 16.63 3.88
C ARG A 111 -7.41 16.11 5.09
N ALA A 112 -8.11 15.53 6.07
CA ALA A 112 -7.46 14.92 7.24
C ALA A 112 -6.55 13.75 6.83
N TRP A 113 -7.01 12.85 5.93
CA TRP A 113 -6.19 11.76 5.41
C TRP A 113 -4.95 12.22 4.65
N ALA A 114 -4.99 13.39 4.03
CA ALA A 114 -3.84 13.94 3.30
C ALA A 114 -2.68 14.38 4.23
N TRP A 115 -2.91 14.52 5.54
CA TRP A 115 -1.87 14.77 6.54
C TRP A 115 -1.22 13.49 7.08
N ALA A 116 -1.86 12.33 6.88
CA ALA A 116 -1.35 11.06 7.40
C ALA A 116 0.06 10.69 6.89
N PRO A 117 0.45 10.92 5.61
CA PRO A 117 1.81 10.64 5.15
C PRO A 117 2.90 11.39 5.93
N ILE A 118 2.72 12.68 6.21
CA ILE A 118 3.75 13.45 6.93
C ILE A 118 3.86 13.03 8.39
N VAL A 119 2.72 12.77 9.05
CA VAL A 119 2.71 12.25 10.43
C VAL A 119 3.39 10.88 10.48
N GLY A 120 3.05 10.00 9.52
CA GLY A 120 3.63 8.67 9.46
C GLY A 120 5.14 8.69 9.15
N VAL A 121 5.63 9.56 8.26
CA VAL A 121 7.07 9.72 7.99
C VAL A 121 7.80 10.21 9.24
N ALA A 122 7.22 11.13 10.02
CA ALA A 122 7.81 11.57 11.29
C ALA A 122 7.92 10.41 12.31
N ILE A 123 6.85 9.60 12.45
CA ILE A 123 6.87 8.40 13.29
C ILE A 123 7.94 7.43 12.80
N GLN A 124 8.04 7.19 11.50
CA GLN A 124 9.02 6.29 10.90
C GLN A 124 10.46 6.76 11.10
N ALA A 125 10.73 8.06 11.06
CA ALA A 125 12.06 8.59 11.37
C ALA A 125 12.47 8.26 12.82
N VAL A 126 11.56 8.46 13.77
CA VAL A 126 11.82 8.13 15.20
C VAL A 126 12.01 6.61 15.39
N VAL A 127 11.10 5.79 14.85
CA VAL A 127 11.20 4.32 14.99
C VAL A 127 12.46 3.80 14.28
N GLY A 128 12.81 4.35 13.10
CA GLY A 128 14.04 4.02 12.40
C GLY A 128 15.30 4.38 13.20
N GLY A 129 15.30 5.52 13.90
CA GLY A 129 16.36 5.86 14.86
C GLY A 129 16.46 4.88 16.01
N ILE A 130 15.33 4.47 16.57
CA ILE A 130 15.28 3.48 17.64
C ILE A 130 15.87 2.14 17.16
N THR A 131 15.67 1.72 15.89
CA THR A 131 16.25 0.47 15.37
C THR A 131 17.77 0.45 15.51
N VAL A 132 18.44 1.57 15.26
CA VAL A 132 19.89 1.71 15.43
C VAL A 132 20.27 1.66 16.91
N LEU A 133 19.58 2.44 17.75
CA LEU A 133 19.89 2.54 19.20
C LEU A 133 19.68 1.23 19.99
N VAL A 134 18.85 0.31 19.46
CA VAL A 134 18.62 -1.01 20.06
C VAL A 134 19.30 -2.13 19.27
N GLU A 135 20.35 -1.82 18.52
CA GLU A 135 21.17 -2.77 17.78
C GLU A 135 20.34 -3.73 16.93
N LEU A 136 19.42 -3.18 16.13
CA LEU A 136 18.56 -3.91 15.18
C LEU A 136 17.69 -5.00 15.82
N HIS A 137 17.25 -4.82 17.06
CA HIS A 137 16.39 -5.79 17.73
C HIS A 137 15.18 -6.17 16.81
N PRO A 138 14.93 -7.48 16.53
CA PRO A 138 14.03 -7.90 15.46
C PRO A 138 12.57 -7.44 15.65
N LEU A 139 12.12 -7.25 16.90
CA LEU A 139 10.79 -6.70 17.18
C LEU A 139 10.67 -5.25 16.71
N VAL A 140 11.71 -4.42 16.91
CA VAL A 140 11.69 -3.00 16.53
C VAL A 140 11.81 -2.86 15.01
N VAL A 141 12.74 -3.60 14.39
CA VAL A 141 12.89 -3.65 12.92
C VAL A 141 11.61 -4.15 12.26
N GLY A 142 11.00 -5.21 12.79
CA GLY A 142 9.74 -5.74 12.32
C GLY A 142 8.58 -4.75 12.45
N SER A 143 8.50 -4.03 13.57
CA SER A 143 7.51 -2.97 13.78
C SER A 143 7.70 -1.82 12.79
N HIS A 144 8.95 -1.40 12.55
CA HIS A 144 9.29 -0.38 11.54
C HIS A 144 8.80 -0.78 10.14
N PHE A 145 9.01 -2.05 9.75
CA PHE A 145 8.47 -2.57 8.49
C PHE A 145 6.93 -2.58 8.45
N LEU A 146 6.25 -3.03 9.51
CA LEU A 146 4.78 -3.06 9.56
C LEU A 146 4.18 -1.65 9.48
N ILE A 147 4.79 -0.66 10.14
CA ILE A 147 4.38 0.74 10.02
C ILE A 147 4.57 1.23 8.59
N SER A 148 5.65 0.83 7.89
CA SER A 148 5.83 1.14 6.45
C SER A 148 4.69 0.55 5.61
N MET A 149 4.23 -0.68 5.89
CA MET A 149 3.07 -1.27 5.20
C MET A 149 1.79 -0.48 5.45
N VAL A 150 1.57 0.02 6.66
CA VAL A 150 0.44 0.93 6.96
C VAL A 150 0.55 2.21 6.14
N LEU A 151 1.74 2.82 6.02
CA LEU A 151 1.94 4.02 5.21
C LEU A 151 1.71 3.79 3.71
N VAL A 152 2.14 2.64 3.19
CA VAL A 152 1.83 2.22 1.82
C VAL A 152 0.32 2.08 1.63
N ALA A 153 -0.39 1.43 2.56
CA ALA A 153 -1.84 1.29 2.51
C ALA A 153 -2.56 2.64 2.58
N VAL A 154 -2.15 3.52 3.49
CA VAL A 154 -2.69 4.90 3.62
C VAL A 154 -2.47 5.69 2.33
N SER A 155 -1.26 5.62 1.75
CA SER A 155 -0.92 6.34 0.51
C SER A 155 -1.72 5.80 -0.69
N ALA A 156 -1.89 4.48 -0.79
CA ALA A 156 -2.73 3.84 -1.81
C ALA A 156 -4.21 4.22 -1.63
N TRP A 157 -4.71 4.24 -0.39
CA TRP A 157 -6.05 4.68 -0.08
C TRP A 157 -6.27 6.15 -0.44
N LEU A 158 -5.31 7.02 -0.12
CA LEU A 158 -5.36 8.44 -0.48
C LEU A 158 -5.41 8.61 -2.01
N LEU A 159 -4.66 7.79 -2.77
CA LEU A 159 -4.73 7.80 -4.23
C LEU A 159 -6.13 7.41 -4.74
N VAL A 160 -6.76 6.38 -4.15
CA VAL A 160 -8.15 6.01 -4.46
C VAL A 160 -9.06 7.19 -4.17
N ARG A 161 -8.97 7.80 -2.99
CA ARG A 161 -9.80 8.94 -2.58
C ARG A 161 -9.58 10.19 -3.44
N THR A 162 -8.35 10.41 -3.90
CA THR A 162 -8.03 11.54 -4.81
C THR A 162 -8.72 11.40 -6.18
N ARG A 163 -8.96 10.16 -6.61
CA ARG A 163 -9.63 9.85 -7.89
C ARG A 163 -11.14 9.68 -7.77
N GLU A 164 -11.68 9.59 -6.56
CA GLU A 164 -13.12 9.54 -6.27
C GLU A 164 -13.69 10.94 -6.04
N GLY A 165 -15.00 11.09 -6.26
CA GLY A 165 -15.76 12.26 -5.79
C GLY A 165 -15.93 12.26 -4.26
N ASP A 166 -16.58 13.29 -3.75
CA ASP A 166 -16.86 13.47 -2.32
C ASP A 166 -18.31 13.14 -1.93
N GLY A 167 -19.13 12.72 -2.89
CA GLY A 167 -20.48 12.23 -2.63
C GLY A 167 -20.52 11.01 -1.70
N PRO A 168 -21.72 10.59 -1.26
CA PRO A 168 -21.89 9.41 -0.41
C PRO A 168 -21.36 8.15 -1.09
N ALA A 169 -20.73 7.28 -0.30
CA ALA A 169 -20.19 6.02 -0.81
C ALA A 169 -21.33 5.02 -1.02
N THR A 170 -21.57 4.61 -2.25
CA THR A 170 -22.53 3.56 -2.58
C THR A 170 -21.81 2.25 -2.91
N PRO A 171 -22.10 1.13 -2.19
CA PRO A 171 -21.52 -0.16 -2.52
C PRO A 171 -21.96 -0.64 -3.91
N VAL A 172 -21.01 -1.21 -4.67
CA VAL A 172 -21.30 -1.85 -5.98
C VAL A 172 -21.37 -3.37 -5.88
N VAL A 173 -21.20 -3.91 -4.68
CA VAL A 173 -21.25 -5.34 -4.38
C VAL A 173 -22.11 -5.62 -3.14
N ASP A 174 -22.62 -6.83 -3.02
CA ASP A 174 -23.46 -7.22 -1.89
C ASP A 174 -22.70 -7.26 -0.53
N ALA A 175 -23.43 -7.43 0.56
CA ALA A 175 -22.87 -7.46 1.91
C ALA A 175 -21.92 -8.65 2.11
N ARG A 176 -22.20 -9.81 1.47
CA ARG A 176 -21.39 -11.02 1.57
C ARG A 176 -19.99 -10.81 0.98
N VAL A 177 -19.91 -10.25 -0.23
CA VAL A 177 -18.62 -9.91 -0.86
C VAL A 177 -17.86 -8.91 0.00
N ARG A 178 -18.52 -7.88 0.53
CA ARG A 178 -17.88 -6.90 1.42
C ARG A 178 -17.31 -7.52 2.70
N THR A 179 -18.05 -8.47 3.30
CA THR A 179 -17.57 -9.17 4.50
C THR A 179 -16.36 -10.04 4.18
N LEU A 180 -16.41 -10.82 3.11
CA LEU A 180 -15.29 -11.67 2.68
C LEU A 180 -14.05 -10.84 2.30
N THR A 181 -14.21 -9.67 1.72
CA THR A 181 -13.06 -8.79 1.44
C THR A 181 -12.47 -8.15 2.70
N ARG A 182 -13.24 -7.94 3.77
CA ARG A 182 -12.69 -7.57 5.08
C ARG A 182 -11.90 -8.73 5.70
N VAL A 183 -12.43 -9.97 5.60
CA VAL A 183 -11.69 -11.17 6.01
C VAL A 183 -10.40 -11.29 5.21
N LEU A 184 -10.43 -11.10 3.88
CA LEU A 184 -9.25 -11.11 3.03
C LEU A 184 -8.21 -10.08 3.50
N ALA A 185 -8.63 -8.86 3.83
CA ALA A 185 -7.73 -7.83 4.35
C ALA A 185 -7.12 -8.23 5.71
N ALA A 186 -7.92 -8.80 6.61
CA ALA A 186 -7.43 -9.30 7.91
C ALA A 186 -6.42 -10.44 7.74
N VAL A 187 -6.69 -11.41 6.85
CA VAL A 187 -5.73 -12.47 6.51
C VAL A 187 -4.46 -11.88 5.89
N GLY A 188 -4.57 -10.84 5.05
CA GLY A 188 -3.42 -10.11 4.51
C GLY A 188 -2.53 -9.50 5.61
N VAL A 189 -3.12 -8.93 6.66
CA VAL A 189 -2.37 -8.45 7.83
C VAL A 189 -1.67 -9.60 8.54
N VAL A 190 -2.34 -10.74 8.74
CA VAL A 190 -1.72 -11.94 9.33
C VAL A 190 -0.53 -12.42 8.51
N VAL A 191 -0.66 -12.45 7.17
CA VAL A 191 0.44 -12.81 6.26
C VAL A 191 1.65 -11.88 6.46
N LEU A 192 1.43 -10.56 6.54
CA LEU A 192 2.52 -9.59 6.78
C LEU A 192 3.19 -9.82 8.13
N VAL A 193 2.42 -9.99 9.20
CA VAL A 193 2.96 -10.23 10.55
C VAL A 193 3.78 -11.53 10.61
N LEU A 194 3.25 -12.62 10.04
CA LEU A 194 3.99 -13.89 9.96
C LEU A 194 5.26 -13.76 9.11
N GLY A 195 5.23 -12.98 8.01
CA GLY A 195 6.42 -12.67 7.21
C GLY A 195 7.50 -11.94 8.02
N VAL A 196 7.09 -11.01 8.88
CA VAL A 196 8.02 -10.33 9.82
C VAL A 196 8.64 -11.33 10.80
N VAL A 197 7.85 -12.26 11.36
CA VAL A 197 8.36 -13.28 12.29
C VAL A 197 9.34 -14.21 11.58
N VAL A 198 9.05 -14.69 10.36
CA VAL A 198 9.98 -15.49 9.54
C VAL A 198 11.29 -14.75 9.32
N THR A 199 11.20 -13.47 8.92
CA THR A 199 12.38 -12.64 8.64
C THR A 199 13.19 -12.38 9.90
N GLY A 200 12.53 -12.15 11.05
CA GLY A 200 13.20 -11.91 12.35
C GLY A 200 13.81 -13.16 12.97
N ALA A 201 13.40 -14.36 12.55
CA ALA A 201 14.02 -15.64 12.92
C ALA A 201 15.11 -16.10 11.92
N GLY A 202 15.14 -15.49 10.72
CA GLY A 202 16.02 -15.88 9.62
C GLY A 202 17.45 -15.35 9.73
N PRO A 203 18.32 -15.65 8.73
CA PRO A 203 19.75 -15.34 8.78
C PRO A 203 20.08 -13.85 8.65
N HIS A 204 19.27 -13.06 7.93
CA HIS A 204 19.55 -11.66 7.66
C HIS A 204 19.08 -10.76 8.82
N SER A 205 19.97 -10.46 9.77
CA SER A 205 19.68 -9.57 10.93
C SER A 205 19.75 -8.09 10.58
N GLY A 206 20.62 -7.73 9.67
CA GLY A 206 20.91 -6.35 9.31
C GLY A 206 22.33 -5.90 9.64
N ASP A 207 23.06 -6.74 10.39
CA ASP A 207 24.47 -6.60 10.71
C ASP A 207 25.04 -7.99 11.02
N ASP A 208 26.31 -8.24 10.64
CA ASP A 208 26.93 -9.58 10.77
C ASP A 208 27.31 -9.91 12.23
N GLU A 209 27.56 -8.88 13.05
CA GLU A 209 27.95 -9.03 14.45
C GLU A 209 26.74 -9.15 15.38
N VAL A 210 25.54 -8.74 14.92
CA VAL A 210 24.31 -8.75 15.72
C VAL A 210 23.65 -10.12 15.72
N GLY A 211 23.61 -10.74 16.91
CA GLY A 211 23.04 -12.07 17.12
C GLY A 211 21.54 -12.12 17.39
N TYR A 212 20.83 -10.99 17.51
CA TYR A 212 19.42 -10.98 17.89
C TYR A 212 18.51 -11.64 16.84
N ARG A 213 17.76 -12.66 17.28
CA ARG A 213 16.78 -13.40 16.49
C ARG A 213 15.54 -13.70 17.33
N PHE A 214 14.41 -13.88 16.70
CA PHE A 214 13.26 -14.50 17.37
C PHE A 214 13.60 -15.97 17.70
N ALA A 215 13.36 -16.39 18.93
CA ALA A 215 13.60 -17.75 19.40
C ALA A 215 12.49 -18.70 18.92
N VAL A 216 12.30 -18.80 17.59
CA VAL A 216 11.33 -19.69 16.94
C VAL A 216 12.02 -20.41 15.77
N ASP A 217 11.54 -21.60 15.44
CA ASP A 217 12.04 -22.34 14.28
C ASP A 217 11.67 -21.62 12.97
N PRO A 218 12.66 -21.19 12.16
CA PRO A 218 12.40 -20.43 10.93
C PRO A 218 11.60 -21.24 9.91
N TYR A 219 11.84 -22.56 9.80
CA TYR A 219 11.15 -23.41 8.83
C TYR A 219 9.70 -23.68 9.24
N ALA A 220 9.45 -23.92 10.51
CA ALA A 220 8.08 -24.07 11.03
C ALA A 220 7.29 -22.77 10.82
N THR A 221 7.91 -21.62 11.13
CA THR A 221 7.28 -20.31 10.94
C THR A 221 7.04 -20.01 9.47
N ALA A 222 7.97 -20.35 8.57
CA ALA A 222 7.79 -20.21 7.12
C ALA A 222 6.63 -21.05 6.59
N ARG A 223 6.43 -22.29 7.12
CA ARG A 223 5.25 -23.10 6.79
C ARG A 223 3.94 -22.48 7.22
N VAL A 224 3.88 -21.92 8.44
CA VAL A 224 2.70 -21.21 8.93
C VAL A 224 2.40 -19.96 8.08
N HIS A 225 3.43 -19.20 7.72
CA HIS A 225 3.31 -18.08 6.79
C HIS A 225 2.75 -18.53 5.43
N ALA A 226 3.27 -19.61 4.85
CA ALA A 226 2.79 -20.17 3.59
C ALA A 226 1.32 -20.63 3.67
N LEU A 227 0.91 -21.25 4.77
CA LEU A 227 -0.49 -21.62 5.01
C LEU A 227 -1.40 -20.39 5.06
N ALA A 228 -0.96 -19.31 5.70
CA ALA A 228 -1.72 -18.05 5.72
C ALA A 228 -1.82 -17.43 4.30
N VAL A 229 -0.77 -17.54 3.48
CA VAL A 229 -0.82 -17.12 2.06
C VAL A 229 -1.84 -17.97 1.29
N TRP A 230 -1.89 -19.28 1.47
CA TRP A 230 -2.89 -20.14 0.83
C TRP A 230 -4.32 -19.84 1.32
N ALA A 231 -4.51 -19.49 2.60
CA ALA A 231 -5.79 -19.01 3.12
C ALA A 231 -6.20 -17.68 2.46
N PHE A 232 -5.24 -16.77 2.23
CA PHE A 232 -5.46 -15.53 1.48
C PHE A 232 -5.89 -15.82 0.04
N VAL A 233 -5.17 -16.69 -0.67
CA VAL A 233 -5.51 -17.10 -2.05
C VAL A 233 -6.89 -17.74 -2.10
N GLY A 234 -7.20 -18.68 -1.21
CA GLY A 234 -8.51 -19.34 -1.16
C GLY A 234 -9.65 -18.34 -0.93
N THR A 235 -9.47 -17.41 0.02
CA THR A 235 -10.45 -16.33 0.28
C THR A 235 -10.64 -15.43 -0.94
N LEU A 236 -9.53 -15.05 -1.62
CA LEU A 236 -9.59 -14.23 -2.82
C LEU A 236 -10.30 -14.96 -3.97
N LEU A 237 -10.06 -16.25 -4.16
CA LEU A 237 -10.74 -17.05 -5.19
C LEU A 237 -12.26 -17.11 -4.93
N VAL A 238 -12.70 -17.26 -3.68
CA VAL A 238 -14.12 -17.20 -3.32
C VAL A 238 -14.72 -15.82 -3.65
N VAL A 239 -14.02 -14.74 -3.30
CA VAL A 239 -14.46 -13.38 -3.64
C VAL A 239 -14.57 -13.20 -5.16
N LEU A 240 -13.58 -13.65 -5.93
CA LEU A 240 -13.59 -13.58 -7.40
C LEU A 240 -14.74 -14.39 -8.00
N ALA A 241 -15.02 -15.59 -7.49
CA ALA A 241 -16.13 -16.42 -7.94
C ALA A 241 -17.47 -15.69 -7.72
N LEU A 242 -17.67 -15.05 -6.56
CA LEU A 242 -18.88 -14.28 -6.26
C LEU A 242 -19.01 -13.06 -7.17
N LEU A 243 -17.92 -12.33 -7.41
CA LEU A 243 -17.90 -11.18 -8.34
C LEU A 243 -18.20 -11.62 -9.78
N ALA A 244 -17.64 -12.74 -10.23
CA ALA A 244 -17.90 -13.29 -11.56
C ALA A 244 -19.37 -13.70 -11.72
N ARG A 245 -19.97 -14.33 -10.69
CA ARG A 245 -21.41 -14.65 -10.66
C ARG A 245 -22.25 -13.38 -10.73
N ALA A 246 -21.97 -12.40 -9.87
CA ALA A 246 -22.71 -11.14 -9.85
C ALA A 246 -22.65 -10.41 -11.22
N ARG A 247 -21.51 -10.46 -11.89
CA ARG A 247 -21.37 -9.90 -13.25
C ARG A 247 -22.25 -10.62 -14.27
N ARG A 248 -22.35 -11.96 -14.20
CA ARG A 248 -23.19 -12.76 -15.12
C ARG A 248 -24.67 -12.48 -14.92
N THR A 249 -25.11 -12.35 -13.68
CA THR A 249 -26.53 -12.09 -13.34
C THR A 249 -26.94 -10.62 -13.60
N ALA A 250 -25.99 -9.69 -13.63
CA ALA A 250 -26.24 -8.28 -13.96
C ALA A 250 -26.34 -8.01 -15.49
N GLN A 251 -26.04 -9.00 -16.33
CA GLN A 251 -26.33 -8.88 -17.77
C GLN A 251 -27.83 -8.99 -17.96
N PRO A 252 -28.51 -7.97 -18.55
CA PRO A 252 -29.92 -8.08 -18.84
C PRO A 252 -30.16 -9.27 -19.75
N ALA A 253 -31.16 -10.10 -19.43
CA ALA A 253 -31.67 -11.10 -20.35
C ALA A 253 -32.34 -10.32 -21.51
N TYR A 254 -31.65 -10.26 -22.67
CA TYR A 254 -32.24 -9.76 -23.88
C TYR A 254 -32.92 -10.91 -24.58
N ASP A 255 -34.28 -10.85 -24.68
CA ASP A 255 -35.03 -11.74 -25.54
C ASP A 255 -34.95 -11.23 -26.98
N ARG A 256 -34.59 -12.11 -27.88
CA ARG A 256 -34.71 -11.86 -29.34
C ARG A 256 -36.11 -12.17 -29.76
N VAL A 257 -36.93 -11.13 -29.92
CA VAL A 257 -38.26 -11.22 -30.53
C VAL A 257 -38.17 -10.50 -31.87
N ASP A 258 -38.45 -11.21 -32.95
CA ASP A 258 -38.53 -10.68 -34.33
C ASP A 258 -37.27 -9.92 -34.82
N GLY A 259 -36.08 -10.38 -34.45
CA GLY A 259 -34.82 -9.77 -34.92
C GLY A 259 -34.44 -8.47 -34.19
N VAL A 260 -35.27 -7.97 -33.27
CA VAL A 260 -35.02 -6.80 -32.43
C VAL A 260 -34.66 -7.26 -31.01
N THR A 261 -33.54 -6.77 -30.48
CA THR A 261 -33.11 -7.04 -29.11
C THR A 261 -33.88 -6.14 -28.15
N GLN A 262 -34.86 -6.68 -27.42
CA GLN A 262 -35.64 -5.96 -26.42
C GLN A 262 -35.38 -6.46 -25.01
N PRO A 263 -35.45 -5.61 -23.96
CA PRO A 263 -35.39 -6.08 -22.58
C PRO A 263 -36.58 -6.99 -22.29
N ALA A 264 -36.35 -8.15 -21.65
CA ALA A 264 -37.37 -9.13 -21.27
C ALA A 264 -38.51 -8.46 -20.48
N ARG A 265 -39.77 -8.57 -20.97
CA ARG A 265 -40.95 -8.01 -20.33
C ARG A 265 -41.25 -8.73 -19.03
N GLY A 266 -41.40 -7.98 -17.93
CA GLY A 266 -41.99 -8.45 -16.68
C GLY A 266 -41.03 -8.60 -15.50
N VAL A 267 -39.77 -8.30 -15.64
CA VAL A 267 -38.85 -8.21 -14.47
C VAL A 267 -38.75 -6.74 -14.08
N ALA A 268 -39.46 -6.35 -13.01
CA ALA A 268 -39.19 -5.07 -12.36
C ALA A 268 -37.71 -5.03 -11.96
N PRO A 269 -36.95 -3.98 -12.27
CA PRO A 269 -35.57 -3.92 -11.90
C PRO A 269 -35.49 -3.77 -10.38
N VAL A 270 -35.29 -4.88 -9.66
CA VAL A 270 -34.54 -4.80 -8.41
C VAL A 270 -33.23 -4.17 -8.81
N ALA A 271 -32.83 -3.07 -8.17
CA ALA A 271 -31.65 -2.27 -8.52
C ALA A 271 -30.40 -3.17 -8.58
N ALA A 272 -30.28 -3.92 -9.67
CA ALA A 272 -29.05 -4.66 -9.99
C ALA A 272 -27.96 -3.63 -10.29
N PRO A 273 -26.77 -3.75 -9.75
CA PRO A 273 -25.68 -2.85 -10.06
C PRO A 273 -25.47 -2.84 -11.57
N GLU A 274 -25.32 -1.67 -12.18
CA GLU A 274 -24.98 -1.47 -13.59
C GLU A 274 -23.97 -2.55 -14.04
N PRO A 275 -24.13 -3.22 -15.18
CA PRO A 275 -23.25 -4.32 -15.62
C PRO A 275 -21.76 -3.96 -15.62
N GLY A 276 -21.44 -2.67 -15.81
CA GLY A 276 -20.09 -2.12 -15.72
C GLY A 276 -19.55 -1.98 -14.29
N ALA A 277 -20.42 -1.84 -13.28
CA ALA A 277 -20.00 -1.55 -11.91
C ALA A 277 -19.20 -2.70 -11.26
N VAL A 278 -19.54 -3.96 -11.56
CA VAL A 278 -18.87 -5.16 -11.03
C VAL A 278 -17.60 -5.52 -11.83
N ALA A 279 -17.47 -5.05 -13.07
CA ALA A 279 -16.32 -5.37 -13.92
C ALA A 279 -14.99 -4.81 -13.34
N ARG A 280 -15.02 -3.61 -12.74
CA ARG A 280 -13.86 -2.97 -12.15
C ARG A 280 -13.32 -3.75 -10.92
N PRO A 281 -14.13 -4.12 -9.90
CA PRO A 281 -13.70 -4.99 -8.81
C PRO A 281 -13.16 -6.34 -9.30
N LEU A 282 -13.82 -6.98 -10.26
CA LEU A 282 -13.39 -8.27 -10.79
C LEU A 282 -11.98 -8.18 -11.43
N ARG A 283 -11.74 -7.18 -12.28
CA ARG A 283 -10.42 -6.96 -12.90
C ARG A 283 -9.33 -6.68 -11.86
N ALA A 284 -9.62 -5.82 -10.88
CA ALA A 284 -8.68 -5.50 -9.82
C ALA A 284 -8.37 -6.72 -8.95
N GLY A 285 -9.37 -7.54 -8.63
CA GLY A 285 -9.18 -8.78 -7.88
C GLY A 285 -8.40 -9.85 -8.66
N VAL A 286 -8.60 -9.99 -9.98
CA VAL A 286 -7.79 -10.88 -10.83
C VAL A 286 -6.33 -10.42 -10.85
N LEU A 287 -6.08 -9.12 -10.99
CA LEU A 287 -4.71 -8.60 -10.94
C LEU A 287 -4.06 -8.84 -9.56
N LEU A 288 -4.83 -8.65 -8.48
CA LEU A 288 -4.37 -8.98 -7.12
C LEU A 288 -3.99 -10.46 -7.00
N LEU A 289 -4.79 -11.38 -7.58
CA LEU A 289 -4.47 -12.81 -7.59
C LEU A 289 -3.17 -13.11 -8.35
N VAL A 290 -2.99 -12.54 -9.54
CA VAL A 290 -1.77 -12.73 -10.34
C VAL A 290 -0.52 -12.29 -9.56
N VAL A 291 -0.57 -11.10 -8.94
CA VAL A 291 0.54 -10.60 -8.13
C VAL A 291 0.75 -11.45 -6.88
N THR A 292 -0.32 -11.93 -6.23
CA THR A 292 -0.22 -12.84 -5.08
C THR A 292 0.48 -14.15 -5.45
N LEU A 293 0.12 -14.75 -6.58
CA LEU A 293 0.75 -15.99 -7.06
C LEU A 293 2.21 -15.78 -7.45
N ALA A 294 2.52 -14.67 -8.13
CA ALA A 294 3.90 -14.30 -8.45
C ALA A 294 4.74 -14.10 -7.18
N GLN A 295 4.17 -13.44 -6.18
CA GLN A 295 4.79 -13.22 -4.87
C GLN A 295 5.01 -14.54 -4.12
N GLY A 296 4.05 -15.45 -4.17
CA GLY A 296 4.19 -16.81 -3.63
C GLY A 296 5.30 -17.59 -4.31
N LEU A 297 5.41 -17.50 -5.65
CA LEU A 297 6.50 -18.13 -6.40
C LEU A 297 7.87 -17.58 -5.94
N VAL A 298 8.04 -16.26 -5.85
CA VAL A 298 9.28 -15.64 -5.35
C VAL A 298 9.57 -16.14 -3.93
N GLY A 299 8.55 -16.24 -3.04
CA GLY A 299 8.69 -16.75 -1.69
C GLY A 299 9.19 -18.20 -1.63
N TYR A 300 8.68 -19.09 -2.48
CA TYR A 300 9.19 -20.47 -2.55
C TYR A 300 10.59 -20.54 -3.15
N VAL A 301 10.84 -19.83 -4.27
CA VAL A 301 12.17 -19.84 -4.91
C VAL A 301 13.23 -19.34 -3.92
N GLN A 302 13.02 -18.22 -3.22
CA GLN A 302 14.00 -17.72 -2.23
C GLN A 302 14.26 -18.73 -1.11
N LEU A 303 13.21 -19.42 -0.63
CA LEU A 303 13.36 -20.40 0.45
C LEU A 303 14.22 -21.59 -0.01
N PHE A 304 13.97 -22.13 -1.19
CA PHE A 304 14.69 -23.30 -1.71
C PHE A 304 16.08 -22.99 -2.28
N THR A 305 16.39 -21.71 -2.52
CA THR A 305 17.71 -21.28 -3.02
C THR A 305 18.60 -20.67 -1.93
N GLY A 306 18.24 -20.83 -0.64
CA GLY A 306 19.07 -20.35 0.47
C GLY A 306 18.96 -18.84 0.74
N LEU A 307 17.81 -18.23 0.43
CA LEU A 307 17.49 -16.83 0.71
C LEU A 307 18.43 -15.81 0.04
N PRO A 308 18.65 -15.84 -1.29
CA PRO A 308 19.49 -14.84 -1.95
C PRO A 308 18.95 -13.42 -1.70
N ILE A 309 19.86 -12.49 -1.39
CA ILE A 309 19.54 -11.08 -1.06
C ILE A 309 18.59 -10.45 -2.08
N ALA A 310 18.85 -10.63 -3.38
CA ALA A 310 18.02 -10.06 -4.45
C ALA A 310 16.57 -10.57 -4.43
N LEU A 311 16.37 -11.87 -4.17
CA LEU A 311 15.03 -12.47 -4.12
C LEU A 311 14.29 -12.04 -2.86
N VAL A 312 14.98 -11.97 -1.71
CA VAL A 312 14.38 -11.50 -0.45
C VAL A 312 13.95 -10.03 -0.59
N ASN A 313 14.79 -9.20 -1.22
CA ASN A 313 14.46 -7.79 -1.46
C ASN A 313 13.29 -7.64 -2.47
N LEU A 314 13.27 -8.46 -3.53
CA LEU A 314 12.14 -8.52 -4.47
C LEU A 314 10.85 -8.97 -3.77
N HIS A 315 10.93 -9.90 -2.81
CA HIS A 315 9.80 -10.33 -2.01
C HIS A 315 9.27 -9.19 -1.11
N MET A 316 10.15 -8.37 -0.54
CA MET A 316 9.77 -7.17 0.22
C MET A 316 9.09 -6.12 -0.67
N LEU A 317 9.61 -5.86 -1.88
CA LEU A 317 8.96 -5.01 -2.89
C LEU A 317 7.55 -5.54 -3.22
N GLY A 318 7.44 -6.84 -3.44
CA GLY A 318 6.16 -7.48 -3.75
C GLY A 318 5.16 -7.38 -2.59
N ALA A 319 5.60 -7.48 -1.33
CA ALA A 319 4.74 -7.29 -0.15
C ALA A 319 4.19 -5.85 -0.09
N ALA A 320 5.02 -4.84 -0.37
CA ALA A 320 4.57 -3.45 -0.45
C ALA A 320 3.59 -3.21 -1.62
N GLY A 321 3.90 -3.76 -2.80
CA GLY A 321 3.04 -3.72 -3.98
C GLY A 321 1.69 -4.41 -3.74
N LEU A 322 1.71 -5.60 -3.11
CA LEU A 322 0.50 -6.35 -2.74
C LEU A 322 -0.38 -5.56 -1.76
N THR A 323 0.23 -4.92 -0.77
CA THR A 323 -0.46 -4.05 0.19
C THR A 323 -1.17 -2.89 -0.52
N ALA A 324 -0.48 -2.21 -1.44
CA ALA A 324 -1.06 -1.13 -2.24
C ALA A 324 -2.21 -1.64 -3.13
N MET A 325 -2.04 -2.81 -3.77
CA MET A 325 -3.06 -3.39 -4.65
C MET A 325 -4.28 -3.90 -3.90
N LEU A 326 -4.09 -4.54 -2.73
CA LEU A 326 -5.19 -4.95 -1.86
C LEU A 326 -6.00 -3.73 -1.43
N THR A 327 -5.33 -2.65 -1.03
CA THR A 327 -6.00 -1.39 -0.65
C THR A 327 -6.75 -0.77 -1.82
N ALA A 328 -6.16 -0.75 -3.02
CA ALA A 328 -6.83 -0.27 -4.23
C ALA A 328 -8.03 -1.15 -4.59
N PHE A 329 -7.91 -2.48 -4.48
CA PHE A 329 -9.01 -3.43 -4.69
C PHE A 329 -10.20 -3.13 -3.77
N LEU A 330 -9.97 -2.93 -2.46
CA LEU A 330 -11.01 -2.55 -1.50
C LEU A 330 -11.72 -1.24 -1.91
N GLY A 331 -11.00 -0.29 -2.49
CA GLY A 331 -11.56 0.94 -3.03
C GLY A 331 -12.53 0.72 -4.20
N THR A 332 -12.34 -0.34 -4.99
CA THR A 332 -13.21 -0.63 -6.14
C THR A 332 -14.60 -1.16 -5.77
N LEU A 333 -14.81 -1.59 -4.52
CA LEU A 333 -16.08 -2.18 -4.05
C LEU A 333 -17.20 -1.15 -3.83
N ARG A 334 -16.91 0.11 -4.08
CA ARG A 334 -17.84 1.23 -3.96
C ARG A 334 -17.57 2.25 -5.05
N VAL A 335 -18.54 3.13 -5.23
CA VAL A 335 -18.41 4.36 -6.04
C VAL A 335 -18.75 5.57 -5.18
N ARG A 336 -18.14 6.72 -5.52
CA ARG A 336 -18.48 8.02 -4.96
C ARG A 336 -18.67 8.98 -6.13
N PRO A 337 -19.86 9.52 -6.35
CA PRO A 337 -20.10 10.51 -7.39
C PRO A 337 -19.33 11.80 -7.06
N GLN A 338 -19.11 12.62 -8.09
CA GLN A 338 -18.71 14.01 -7.89
C GLN A 338 -19.87 14.71 -7.13
N ALA A 339 -19.51 15.54 -6.16
CA ALA A 339 -20.50 16.32 -5.40
C ALA A 339 -20.99 17.49 -6.23
#